data_3b12dbbee973c5fb4a99d55f1bda009a
#
_entry.id   3b12dbbee973c5fb4a99d55f1bda009a
#
_cell.length_a   1.000
_cell.length_b   1.000
_cell.length_c   1.000
_cell.angle_alpha   90.00
_cell.angle_beta   90.00
_cell.angle_gamma   90.00
#
_symmetry.space_group_name_H-M   'P 1'
#
loop_
_entity.id
_entity.type
_entity.pdbx_description
1 polymer ?
#
loop_
_entity_poly.entity_id
_entity_poly.type
_entity_poly.pdbx_seq_one_letter_code
_entity_poly.pdbx_strand_id
1 'polypeptide(L)'
;ARAEGRKTVHCATKANIMKFTEGTLKRAFEAIAPEYPDIESYHIIIDNCAHQLVKKPEQFDVIITTNMNGDIISDLSSALIGGLGFAPSANLGTDIAIFEAVHGSAPKYAGKNVINPTAVVFSAVMMLRYLEMFKEAATIENAVMYTLEDGKVMPRDVVGDAKAATTTSTSRKQPSHCAASSIRPRRGSTGNFA
;
A
#
# COMPACT_ATOMS: atom_id res chain seq x y z
N ALA A 1 2.38 -7.45 11.19
CA ALA A 1 3.26 -8.40 10.50
C ALA A 1 2.83 -9.84 10.69
N ARG A 2 2.73 -10.32 11.93
CA ARG A 2 2.34 -11.71 12.25
C ARG A 2 0.96 -12.07 11.70
N ALA A 3 -0.05 -11.20 11.87
CA ALA A 3 -1.41 -11.43 11.39
C ALA A 3 -1.50 -11.60 9.86
N GLU A 4 -0.62 -10.91 9.12
CA GLU A 4 -0.53 -11.00 7.66
C GLU A 4 0.48 -12.04 7.15
N GLY A 5 1.11 -12.81 8.04
CA GLY A 5 2.12 -13.81 7.70
C GLY A 5 3.43 -13.21 7.16
N ARG A 6 3.70 -11.94 7.48
CA ARG A 6 4.96 -11.26 7.15
C ARG A 6 6.08 -11.78 8.03
N LYS A 7 7.29 -11.77 7.51
CA LYS A 7 8.45 -12.38 8.19
C LYS A 7 9.48 -11.37 8.65
N THR A 8 9.59 -10.24 7.99
CA THR A 8 10.59 -9.22 8.30
C THR A 8 9.95 -7.88 8.64
N VAL A 9 10.48 -7.21 9.66
CA VAL A 9 10.11 -5.85 10.04
C VAL A 9 11.36 -4.98 10.11
N HIS A 10 11.39 -3.92 9.34
CA HIS A 10 12.48 -2.95 9.32
C HIS A 10 12.03 -1.64 10.01
N CYS A 11 12.71 -1.24 11.07
CA CYS A 11 12.53 0.07 11.68
C CYS A 11 13.48 1.07 11.01
N ALA A 12 12.93 1.96 10.20
CA ALA A 12 13.69 2.96 9.45
C ALA A 12 13.68 4.32 10.17
N THR A 13 14.85 4.80 10.59
CA THR A 13 14.97 6.06 11.33
C THR A 13 16.24 6.84 10.94
N LYS A 14 16.30 8.12 11.29
CA LYS A 14 17.53 8.94 11.21
C LYS A 14 18.25 9.01 12.58
N ALA A 15 18.19 7.97 13.39
CA ALA A 15 18.70 7.94 14.75
C ALA A 15 20.23 8.16 14.88
N ASN A 16 20.99 8.01 13.80
CA ASN A 16 22.42 8.33 13.78
C ASN A 16 22.69 9.83 13.95
N ILE A 17 21.80 10.69 13.48
CA ILE A 17 21.88 12.15 13.61
C ILE A 17 20.88 12.65 14.66
N MET A 18 19.61 12.27 14.54
CA MET A 18 18.53 12.69 15.43
C MET A 18 18.40 11.73 16.62
N LYS A 19 19.42 11.70 17.46
CA LYS A 19 19.59 10.69 18.54
C LYS A 19 18.47 10.70 19.58
N PHE A 20 17.86 11.84 19.85
CA PHE A 20 16.80 11.99 20.86
C PHE A 20 15.41 11.72 20.28
N THR A 21 15.05 12.32 19.18
CA THR A 21 13.73 12.20 18.53
C THR A 21 13.58 10.85 17.81
N GLU A 22 14.30 10.64 16.73
CA GLU A 22 14.28 9.38 15.96
C GLU A 22 14.84 8.19 16.76
N GLY A 23 15.81 8.46 17.65
CA GLY A 23 16.33 7.45 18.57
C GLY A 23 15.31 6.94 19.58
N THR A 24 14.23 7.69 19.86
CA THR A 24 13.12 7.21 20.69
C THR A 24 12.37 6.08 20.00
N LEU A 25 12.01 6.25 18.73
CA LEU A 25 11.37 5.19 17.95
C LEU A 25 12.27 3.95 17.85
N LYS A 26 13.57 4.14 17.57
CA LYS A 26 14.53 3.04 17.53
C LYS A 26 14.56 2.24 18.84
N ARG A 27 14.69 2.92 19.98
CA ARG A 27 14.72 2.25 21.30
C ARG A 27 13.42 1.53 21.63
N ALA A 28 12.27 2.13 21.30
CA ALA A 28 10.96 1.49 21.50
C ALA A 28 10.84 0.22 20.65
N PHE A 29 11.26 0.28 19.39
CA PHE A 29 11.30 -0.87 18.51
C PHE A 29 12.20 -1.99 19.05
N GLU A 30 13.43 -1.65 19.44
CA GLU A 30 14.40 -2.62 19.99
C GLU A 30 13.95 -3.25 21.31
N ALA A 31 13.13 -2.54 22.10
CA ALA A 31 12.56 -3.07 23.33
C ALA A 31 11.43 -4.09 23.08
N ILE A 32 10.61 -3.87 22.03
CA ILE A 32 9.46 -4.72 21.70
C ILE A 32 9.85 -5.91 20.83
N ALA A 33 10.81 -5.75 19.94
CA ALA A 33 11.19 -6.78 18.95
C ALA A 33 11.47 -8.17 19.57
N PRO A 34 12.11 -8.32 20.75
CA PRO A 34 12.33 -9.62 21.37
C PRO A 34 11.06 -10.37 21.78
N GLU A 35 9.91 -9.68 21.92
CA GLU A 35 8.62 -10.30 22.21
C GLU A 35 8.05 -11.11 21.03
N TYR A 36 8.64 -10.92 19.83
CA TYR A 36 8.21 -11.54 18.57
C TYR A 36 9.35 -12.32 17.92
N PRO A 37 9.83 -13.42 18.53
CA PRO A 37 11.01 -14.16 18.03
C PRO A 37 10.80 -14.86 16.68
N ASP A 38 9.56 -14.95 16.22
CA ASP A 38 9.15 -15.48 14.91
C ASP A 38 9.22 -14.43 13.78
N ILE A 39 9.49 -13.16 14.13
CA ILE A 39 9.64 -12.05 13.19
C ILE A 39 11.10 -11.57 13.20
N GLU A 40 11.73 -11.57 12.05
CA GLU A 40 13.06 -11.00 11.89
C GLU A 40 12.98 -9.47 11.94
N SER A 41 13.66 -8.87 12.91
CA SER A 41 13.58 -7.44 13.21
C SER A 41 14.90 -6.74 12.94
N TYR A 42 14.88 -5.70 12.11
CA TYR A 42 16.07 -4.96 11.69
C TYR A 42 15.89 -3.46 11.92
N HIS A 43 16.98 -2.79 12.30
CA HIS A 43 17.04 -1.32 12.25
C HIS A 43 17.86 -0.89 11.04
N ILE A 44 17.34 0.07 10.29
CA ILE A 44 18.00 0.65 9.12
C ILE A 44 17.94 2.18 9.20
N ILE A 45 19.00 2.84 8.73
CA ILE A 45 18.99 4.31 8.58
C ILE A 45 18.15 4.69 7.37
N ILE A 46 17.30 5.72 7.52
CA ILE A 46 16.25 6.09 6.54
C ILE A 46 16.78 6.34 5.12
N ASP A 47 17.92 6.99 4.98
CA ASP A 47 18.54 7.22 3.67
C ASP A 47 19.03 5.92 3.02
N ASN A 48 19.56 4.99 3.80
CA ASN A 48 19.87 3.65 3.31
C ASN A 48 18.61 2.86 3.00
N CYS A 49 17.53 3.01 3.78
CA CYS A 49 16.24 2.41 3.48
C CYS A 49 15.73 2.86 2.11
N ALA A 50 15.74 4.16 1.82
CA ALA A 50 15.35 4.71 0.53
C ALA A 50 16.20 4.16 -0.62
N HIS A 51 17.53 4.10 -0.44
CA HIS A 51 18.43 3.51 -1.42
C HIS A 51 18.13 2.02 -1.66
N GLN A 52 17.93 1.25 -0.60
CA GLN A 52 17.66 -0.19 -0.69
C GLN A 52 16.29 -0.50 -1.29
N LEU A 53 15.27 0.33 -1.05
CA LEU A 53 13.95 0.19 -1.68
C LEU A 53 14.03 0.25 -3.21
N VAL A 54 14.90 1.10 -3.76
CA VAL A 54 15.13 1.18 -5.21
C VAL A 54 15.97 0.01 -5.71
N LYS A 55 16.99 -0.40 -4.94
CA LYS A 55 17.97 -1.41 -5.37
C LYS A 55 17.50 -2.85 -5.16
N LYS A 56 16.81 -3.11 -4.05
CA LYS A 56 16.43 -4.45 -3.59
C LYS A 56 15.15 -4.40 -2.75
N PRO A 57 14.00 -4.01 -3.34
CA PRO A 57 12.73 -3.82 -2.62
C PRO A 57 12.23 -5.11 -1.96
N GLU A 58 12.54 -6.27 -2.52
CA GLU A 58 12.08 -7.59 -2.08
C GLU A 58 12.56 -8.01 -0.67
N GLN A 59 13.51 -7.29 -0.09
CA GLN A 59 13.96 -7.55 1.28
C GLN A 59 13.00 -6.99 2.34
N PHE A 60 12.06 -6.12 1.95
CA PHE A 60 11.17 -5.43 2.89
C PHE A 60 9.77 -6.04 2.85
N ASP A 61 9.32 -6.60 3.98
CA ASP A 61 7.91 -6.98 4.15
C ASP A 61 7.12 -5.86 4.83
N VAL A 62 7.65 -5.34 5.95
CA VAL A 62 7.03 -4.26 6.72
C VAL A 62 8.10 -3.24 7.08
N ILE A 63 7.80 -1.97 6.92
CA ILE A 63 8.65 -0.87 7.35
C ILE A 63 7.90 -0.04 8.39
N ILE A 64 8.51 0.15 9.56
CA ILE A 64 8.04 1.06 10.60
C ILE A 64 8.90 2.31 10.56
N THR A 65 8.28 3.48 10.56
CA THR A 65 9.01 4.75 10.57
C THR A 65 8.16 5.88 11.15
N THR A 66 8.73 7.07 11.32
CA THR A 66 7.98 8.27 11.72
C THR A 66 7.14 8.80 10.57
N ASN A 67 6.11 9.59 10.88
CA ASN A 67 5.15 10.12 9.91
C ASN A 67 5.84 10.77 8.69
N MET A 68 6.69 11.76 8.90
CA MET A 68 7.37 12.47 7.81
C MET A 68 8.24 11.54 6.94
N ASN A 69 8.98 10.64 7.56
CA ASN A 69 9.78 9.66 6.82
C ASN A 69 8.87 8.68 6.07
N GLY A 70 7.75 8.30 6.66
CA GLY A 70 6.73 7.43 6.06
C GLY A 70 6.14 8.02 4.79
N ASP A 71 5.77 9.30 4.82
CA ASP A 71 5.26 10.01 3.64
C ASP A 71 6.27 9.99 2.48
N ILE A 72 7.54 10.29 2.78
CA ILE A 72 8.61 10.29 1.76
C ILE A 72 8.82 8.87 1.18
N ILE A 73 8.87 7.86 2.04
CA ILE A 73 9.12 6.47 1.63
C ILE A 73 7.92 5.87 0.89
N SER A 74 6.69 6.20 1.28
CA SER A 74 5.49 5.72 0.60
C SER A 74 5.39 6.28 -0.82
N ASP A 75 5.70 7.57 -1.01
CA ASP A 75 5.75 8.18 -2.34
C ASP A 75 6.85 7.55 -3.22
N LEU A 76 8.04 7.34 -2.66
CA LEU A 76 9.11 6.62 -3.36
C LEU A 76 8.67 5.19 -3.76
N SER A 77 8.06 4.46 -2.82
CA SER A 77 7.61 3.09 -3.05
C SER A 77 6.49 3.02 -4.09
N SER A 78 5.58 4.01 -4.10
CA SER A 78 4.52 4.09 -5.10
C SER A 78 5.06 4.22 -6.52
N ALA A 79 6.19 4.93 -6.70
CA ALA A 79 6.84 5.05 -8.00
C ALA A 79 7.37 3.69 -8.52
N LEU A 80 7.76 2.79 -7.63
CA LEU A 80 8.25 1.45 -8.00
C LEU A 80 7.14 0.52 -8.50
N ILE A 81 5.89 0.75 -8.11
CA ILE A 81 4.72 -0.06 -8.50
C ILE A 81 3.90 0.56 -9.63
N GLY A 82 4.35 1.67 -10.22
CA GLY A 82 3.65 2.32 -11.34
C GLY A 82 3.08 3.70 -11.03
N GLY A 83 3.29 4.23 -9.83
CA GLY A 83 2.95 5.60 -9.44
C GLY A 83 1.86 5.69 -8.36
N LEU A 84 1.65 6.92 -7.90
CA LEU A 84 0.70 7.28 -6.83
C LEU A 84 -0.76 6.87 -7.13
N GLY A 85 -1.11 6.69 -8.39
CA GLY A 85 -2.43 6.23 -8.80
C GLY A 85 -2.79 4.79 -8.37
N PHE A 86 -1.82 4.04 -7.83
CA PHE A 86 -2.00 2.68 -7.30
C PHE A 86 -1.87 2.59 -5.78
N ALA A 87 -1.44 3.64 -5.10
CA ALA A 87 -1.11 3.60 -3.68
C ALA A 87 -2.32 3.90 -2.79
N PRO A 88 -2.91 2.88 -2.13
CA PRO A 88 -3.94 3.07 -1.10
C PRO A 88 -3.31 3.45 0.23
N SER A 89 -4.09 4.07 1.10
CA SER A 89 -3.70 4.41 2.46
C SER A 89 -4.85 4.23 3.44
N ALA A 90 -4.48 4.07 4.71
CA ALA A 90 -5.42 4.04 5.83
C ALA A 90 -4.81 4.71 7.06
N ASN A 91 -5.62 5.52 7.74
CA ASN A 91 -5.33 6.09 9.05
C ASN A 91 -6.20 5.35 10.07
N LEU A 92 -5.58 4.49 10.89
CA LEU A 92 -6.27 3.65 11.84
C LEU A 92 -6.14 4.22 13.25
N GLY A 93 -7.26 4.57 13.85
CA GLY A 93 -7.36 4.95 15.25
C GLY A 93 -8.02 3.83 16.08
N THR A 94 -8.27 4.10 17.36
CA THR A 94 -8.90 3.14 18.26
C THR A 94 -10.36 2.88 17.89
N ASP A 95 -11.11 3.96 17.57
CA ASP A 95 -12.55 3.89 17.36
C ASP A 95 -12.97 4.30 15.94
N ILE A 96 -12.07 4.94 15.20
CA ILE A 96 -12.34 5.51 13.87
C ILE A 96 -11.20 5.13 12.94
N ALA A 97 -11.54 4.78 11.70
CA ALA A 97 -10.59 4.57 10.62
C ALA A 97 -10.95 5.42 9.39
N ILE A 98 -9.96 5.97 8.72
CA ILE A 98 -10.11 6.73 7.47
C ILE A 98 -9.30 6.01 6.39
N PHE A 99 -9.94 5.79 5.24
CA PHE A 99 -9.32 5.14 4.08
C PHE A 99 -9.28 6.13 2.92
N GLU A 100 -8.11 6.42 2.44
CA GLU A 100 -7.88 7.42 1.40
C GLU A 100 -6.76 7.00 0.45
N ALA A 101 -6.66 7.62 -0.71
CA ALA A 101 -5.50 7.44 -1.56
C ALA A 101 -4.32 8.27 -1.03
N VAL A 102 -3.09 7.81 -1.23
CA VAL A 102 -1.88 8.56 -0.85
C VAL A 102 -1.78 9.89 -1.61
N HIS A 103 -2.23 9.92 -2.88
CA HIS A 103 -2.15 11.11 -3.71
C HIS A 103 -3.14 12.21 -3.29
N GLY A 104 -2.76 13.47 -3.49
CA GLY A 104 -3.62 14.63 -3.29
C GLY A 104 -4.68 14.81 -4.39
N SER A 105 -5.43 15.92 -4.32
CA SER A 105 -6.58 16.23 -5.19
C SER A 105 -6.23 16.56 -6.65
N ALA A 106 -4.97 16.87 -6.96
CA ALA A 106 -4.45 17.17 -8.31
C ALA A 106 -5.35 18.14 -9.12
N PRO A 107 -5.63 19.37 -8.65
CA PRO A 107 -6.64 20.28 -9.21
C PRO A 107 -6.41 20.65 -10.68
N LYS A 108 -5.16 20.59 -11.16
CA LYS A 108 -4.81 20.83 -12.56
C LYS A 108 -5.42 19.82 -13.55
N TYR A 109 -5.88 18.68 -13.05
CA TYR A 109 -6.52 17.61 -13.82
C TYR A 109 -8.04 17.56 -13.64
N ALA A 110 -8.62 18.45 -12.83
CA ALA A 110 -10.06 18.49 -12.61
C ALA A 110 -10.81 18.61 -13.95
N GLY A 111 -11.86 17.83 -14.14
CA GLY A 111 -12.69 17.79 -15.34
C GLY A 111 -12.04 17.15 -16.58
N LYS A 112 -10.75 16.80 -16.57
CA LYS A 112 -10.05 16.25 -17.75
C LYS A 112 -10.23 14.75 -17.94
N ASN A 113 -10.78 14.05 -16.95
CA ASN A 113 -11.05 12.60 -16.98
C ASN A 113 -9.81 11.73 -17.32
N VAL A 114 -8.65 12.08 -16.74
CA VAL A 114 -7.36 11.44 -17.02
C VAL A 114 -6.70 10.78 -15.80
N ILE A 115 -7.32 10.91 -14.61
CA ILE A 115 -6.76 10.39 -13.36
C ILE A 115 -7.05 8.89 -13.24
N ASN A 116 -6.05 8.15 -12.77
CA ASN A 116 -6.18 6.76 -12.40
C ASN A 116 -7.00 6.62 -11.10
N PRO A 117 -8.14 5.92 -11.09
CA PRO A 117 -8.97 5.77 -9.90
C PRO A 117 -8.54 4.60 -9.00
N THR A 118 -7.52 3.84 -9.37
CA THR A 118 -7.18 2.54 -8.76
C THR A 118 -6.79 2.70 -7.29
N ALA A 119 -6.05 3.75 -6.92
CA ALA A 119 -5.67 4.01 -5.53
C ALA A 119 -6.90 4.15 -4.61
N VAL A 120 -7.92 4.92 -5.02
CA VAL A 120 -9.16 5.08 -4.26
C VAL A 120 -9.94 3.76 -4.18
N VAL A 121 -9.95 2.97 -5.26
CA VAL A 121 -10.60 1.66 -5.28
C VAL A 121 -9.89 0.70 -4.31
N PHE A 122 -8.55 0.67 -4.29
CA PHE A 122 -7.80 -0.15 -3.35
C PHE A 122 -7.94 0.33 -1.90
N SER A 123 -8.08 1.63 -1.66
CA SER A 123 -8.43 2.15 -0.32
C SER A 123 -9.80 1.63 0.13
N ALA A 124 -10.77 1.54 -0.78
CA ALA A 124 -12.07 0.91 -0.49
C ALA A 124 -11.93 -0.60 -0.24
N VAL A 125 -11.05 -1.30 -0.95
CA VAL A 125 -10.72 -2.72 -0.67
C VAL A 125 -10.12 -2.88 0.73
N MET A 126 -9.20 -2.00 1.14
CA MET A 126 -8.66 -1.99 2.51
C MET A 126 -9.76 -1.76 3.55
N MET A 127 -10.68 -0.81 3.30
CA MET A 127 -11.83 -0.56 4.16
C MET A 127 -12.72 -1.81 4.31
N LEU A 128 -13.02 -2.49 3.21
CA LEU A 128 -13.84 -3.70 3.24
C LEU A 128 -13.15 -4.83 4.03
N ARG A 129 -11.83 -4.97 3.89
CA ARG A 129 -11.05 -5.93 4.70
C ARG A 129 -11.06 -5.57 6.18
N TYR A 130 -10.95 -4.30 6.51
CA TYR A 130 -11.05 -3.81 7.89
C TYR A 130 -12.44 -4.10 8.50
N LEU A 131 -13.51 -4.05 7.70
CA LEU A 131 -14.87 -4.40 8.08
C LEU A 131 -15.17 -5.90 7.98
N GLU A 132 -14.15 -6.75 7.78
CA GLU A 132 -14.23 -8.20 7.60
C GLU A 132 -15.08 -8.66 6.40
N MET A 133 -15.36 -7.78 5.45
CA MET A 133 -16.08 -8.06 4.21
C MET A 133 -15.11 -8.62 3.15
N PHE A 134 -14.47 -9.74 3.45
CA PHE A 134 -13.37 -10.30 2.64
C PHE A 134 -13.78 -10.74 1.25
N LYS A 135 -15.05 -11.20 1.08
CA LYS A 135 -15.55 -11.66 -0.23
C LYS A 135 -15.73 -10.49 -1.18
N GLU A 136 -16.32 -9.41 -0.71
CA GLU A 136 -16.54 -8.18 -1.46
C GLU A 136 -15.20 -7.53 -1.81
N ALA A 137 -14.28 -7.46 -0.85
CA ALA A 137 -12.92 -6.96 -1.06
C ALA A 137 -12.20 -7.74 -2.17
N ALA A 138 -12.19 -9.07 -2.09
CA ALA A 138 -11.56 -9.92 -3.10
C ALA A 138 -12.21 -9.79 -4.48
N THR A 139 -13.52 -9.61 -4.54
CA THR A 139 -14.25 -9.43 -5.82
C THR A 139 -13.80 -8.15 -6.53
N ILE A 140 -13.70 -7.04 -5.78
CA ILE A 140 -13.27 -5.76 -6.35
C ILE A 140 -11.79 -5.81 -6.75
N GLU A 141 -10.93 -6.35 -5.91
CA GLU A 141 -9.50 -6.48 -6.18
C GLU A 141 -9.25 -7.31 -7.45
N ASN A 142 -9.88 -8.47 -7.56
CA ASN A 142 -9.76 -9.33 -8.74
C ASN A 142 -10.27 -8.64 -10.02
N ALA A 143 -11.34 -7.84 -9.93
CA ALA A 143 -11.86 -7.09 -11.06
C ALA A 143 -10.85 -6.02 -11.54
N VAL A 144 -10.16 -5.35 -10.62
CA VAL A 144 -9.09 -4.40 -10.96
C VAL A 144 -7.92 -5.13 -11.62
N MET A 145 -7.45 -6.22 -11.01
CA MET A 145 -6.34 -7.01 -11.56
C MET A 145 -6.65 -7.53 -12.95
N TYR A 146 -7.84 -8.10 -13.16
CA TYR A 146 -8.28 -8.55 -14.48
C TYR A 146 -8.30 -7.41 -15.51
N THR A 147 -8.78 -6.22 -15.12
CA THR A 147 -8.83 -5.05 -16.01
C THR A 147 -7.43 -4.61 -16.45
N LEU A 148 -6.47 -4.65 -15.55
CA LEU A 148 -5.07 -4.31 -15.84
C LEU A 148 -4.40 -5.38 -16.71
N GLU A 149 -4.65 -6.66 -16.45
CA GLU A 149 -4.11 -7.79 -17.23
C GLU A 149 -4.67 -7.82 -18.66
N ASP A 150 -5.97 -7.51 -18.86
CA ASP A 150 -6.59 -7.42 -20.18
C ASP A 150 -5.99 -6.30 -21.05
N GLY A 151 -5.40 -5.28 -20.42
CA GLY A 151 -4.63 -4.22 -21.08
C GLY A 151 -5.41 -3.28 -22.01
N LYS A 152 -6.74 -3.47 -22.15
CA LYS A 152 -7.59 -2.61 -23.00
C LYS A 152 -7.91 -1.27 -22.40
N VAL A 153 -7.87 -1.20 -21.07
CA VAL A 153 -8.18 -0.01 -20.29
C VAL A 153 -7.02 0.30 -19.37
N MET A 154 -6.11 1.15 -19.84
CA MET A 154 -4.87 1.47 -19.15
C MET A 154 -4.82 2.95 -18.81
N PRO A 155 -4.66 3.33 -17.53
CA PRO A 155 -4.46 4.72 -17.13
C PRO A 155 -3.14 5.28 -17.67
N ARG A 156 -3.06 6.60 -17.75
CA ARG A 156 -1.89 7.31 -18.28
C ARG A 156 -0.59 7.02 -17.53
N ASP A 157 -0.66 6.93 -16.24
CA ASP A 157 0.47 6.65 -15.33
C ASP A 157 1.05 5.24 -15.54
N VAL A 158 0.27 4.32 -16.13
CA VAL A 158 0.73 2.97 -16.47
C VAL A 158 1.42 2.94 -17.83
N VAL A 159 0.82 3.56 -18.85
CA VAL A 159 1.34 3.48 -20.22
C VAL A 159 2.39 4.54 -20.53
N GLY A 160 2.53 5.57 -19.68
CA GLY A 160 3.49 6.67 -19.90
C GLY A 160 3.14 7.62 -21.04
N ASP A 161 2.30 7.21 -22.01
CA ASP A 161 1.85 8.01 -23.15
C ASP A 161 0.38 8.41 -23.01
N ALA A 162 0.12 9.72 -23.00
CA ALA A 162 -1.22 10.26 -22.89
C ALA A 162 -2.15 9.88 -24.06
N LYS A 163 -1.59 9.56 -25.23
CA LYS A 163 -2.37 9.17 -26.41
C LYS A 163 -2.81 7.70 -26.37
N ALA A 164 -2.04 6.86 -25.70
CA ALA A 164 -2.36 5.44 -25.52
C ALA A 164 -3.26 5.19 -24.30
N ALA A 165 -3.39 6.17 -23.40
CA ALA A 165 -4.16 6.05 -22.17
C ALA A 165 -5.67 6.10 -22.43
N THR A 166 -6.40 5.29 -21.68
CA THR A 166 -7.86 5.35 -21.58
C THR A 166 -8.30 6.38 -20.53
N THR A 167 -9.54 6.84 -20.64
CA THR A 167 -10.08 7.80 -19.69
C THR A 167 -10.56 7.13 -18.39
N THR A 168 -10.64 7.87 -17.30
CA THR A 168 -11.18 7.40 -16.02
C THR A 168 -12.60 6.82 -16.16
N SER A 169 -13.45 7.43 -17.01
CA SER A 169 -14.82 6.96 -17.24
C SER A 169 -14.87 5.65 -18.02
N THR A 170 -13.90 5.37 -18.88
CA THR A 170 -13.78 4.09 -19.58
C THR A 170 -13.41 2.97 -18.61
N SER A 171 -12.48 3.22 -17.68
CA SER A 171 -12.13 2.28 -16.62
C SER A 171 -13.31 1.86 -15.74
N ARG A 172 -14.30 2.74 -15.55
CA ARG A 172 -15.52 2.44 -14.79
C ARG A 172 -16.56 1.62 -15.53
N LYS A 173 -16.54 1.64 -16.88
CA LYS A 173 -17.60 1.06 -17.72
C LYS A 173 -17.36 -0.38 -18.14
N GLN A 174 -16.22 -0.95 -17.81
CA GLN A 174 -15.94 -2.33 -18.16
C GLN A 174 -16.87 -3.26 -17.38
N PRO A 175 -17.68 -4.09 -18.05
CA PRO A 175 -18.65 -4.95 -17.36
C PRO A 175 -17.92 -5.98 -16.52
N SER A 176 -18.50 -6.23 -15.35
CA SER A 176 -18.08 -7.26 -14.40
C SER A 176 -18.33 -8.66 -14.96
N HIS A 177 -17.56 -9.10 -15.94
CA HIS A 177 -17.47 -10.51 -16.29
C HIS A 177 -16.50 -11.26 -15.36
N CYS A 178 -16.58 -11.02 -14.08
CA CYS A 178 -15.97 -11.89 -13.09
C CYS A 178 -17.04 -12.86 -12.56
N ALA A 179 -17.43 -13.83 -13.40
CA ALA A 179 -17.97 -15.06 -12.89
C ALA A 179 -16.87 -15.74 -12.08
N ALA A 180 -17.16 -16.00 -10.82
CA ALA A 180 -16.28 -16.61 -9.85
C ALA A 180 -15.61 -17.88 -10.37
N SER A 181 -14.39 -17.77 -10.85
CA SER A 181 -13.50 -18.91 -10.96
C SER A 181 -12.69 -18.99 -9.67
N SER A 182 -12.92 -20.06 -8.96
CA SER A 182 -12.42 -20.44 -7.64
C SER A 182 -10.92 -20.20 -7.44
N ILE A 183 -10.55 -19.07 -6.83
CA ILE A 183 -9.29 -18.97 -6.11
C ILE A 183 -9.61 -19.27 -4.65
N ARG A 184 -9.16 -20.43 -4.17
CA ARG A 184 -9.30 -20.78 -2.76
C ARG A 184 -8.54 -19.77 -1.91
N PRO A 185 -9.19 -19.08 -0.95
CA PRO A 185 -8.46 -18.27 0.01
C PRO A 185 -7.55 -19.18 0.83
N ARG A 186 -6.29 -18.81 0.99
CA ARG A 186 -5.45 -19.41 2.01
C ARG A 186 -6.15 -19.16 3.35
N ARG A 187 -6.48 -20.22 4.06
CA ARG A 187 -7.03 -20.15 5.42
C ARG A 187 -6.00 -19.44 6.30
N GLY A 188 -6.23 -18.15 6.56
CA GLY A 188 -5.57 -17.38 7.60
C GLY A 188 -6.36 -17.56 8.88
N SER A 189 -5.68 -17.94 9.95
CA SER A 189 -6.19 -18.06 11.30
C SER A 189 -6.88 -16.77 11.74
N THR A 190 -8.06 -16.92 12.32
CA THR A 190 -8.77 -15.87 13.05
C THR A 190 -7.91 -15.41 14.23
N GLY A 191 -7.24 -14.28 14.09
CA GLY A 191 -6.62 -13.56 15.18
C GLY A 191 -7.50 -12.38 15.57
N ASN A 192 -8.03 -12.40 16.79
CA ASN A 192 -8.75 -11.30 17.39
C ASN A 192 -7.83 -10.07 17.44
N PHE A 193 -8.26 -8.98 16.82
CA PHE A 193 -7.71 -7.67 17.10
C PHE A 193 -8.33 -7.16 18.40
N ALA A 194 -7.54 -7.13 19.47
CA ALA A 194 -7.76 -6.35 20.68
C ALA A 194 -6.69 -5.28 20.75
#